data_697f43a9f90706f5e436e3441ef23483
#
_entry.id   697f43a9f90706f5e436e3441ef23483
#
_cell.length_a   1.000
_cell.length_b   1.000
_cell.length_c   1.000
_cell.angle_alpha   90.00
_cell.angle_beta   90.00
_cell.angle_gamma   90.00
#
_symmetry.space_group_name_H-M   'P 1'
#
loop_
_entity.id
_entity.type
_entity.pdbx_description
1 polymer ?
#
loop_
_entity_poly.entity_id
_entity_poly.type
_entity_poly.pdbx_seq_one_letter_code
_entity_poly.pdbx_strand_id
1 'polypeptide(L)'
;MKTRYFLIVLMALITLGGEAKKPKRLVILHTNDTHSQIFPITPQLPDTMKAGRGGFLRRIAMLKEERAKHPDLLYFDSGDFFQGSAYFTMFKGDVEVGLMNLMGIDASTIGNHEFDFGMENMARVFKMANFPILCANYDFTGTVMEGITKPYIIIKRNGVKIGVFAVCPKMKGLVSDKNCVGVKYLDPAKVALETATMLKGKKKCDVVICISHLGWNSNRGEDDQYMIQGSRNIDLVLGGHTHTYMPTLEYWNNMDGKPVPVDQNGKAAIFVGRIELELK
;
A
#
# COMPACT_ATOMS: atom_id res chain seq x y z
N MET A 1 1.91 18.80 5.40
CA MET A 1 2.33 17.39 5.44
C MET A 1 3.82 17.32 5.76
N LYS A 2 4.25 16.47 6.70
CA LYS A 2 5.69 16.17 6.87
C LYS A 2 6.01 14.95 6.01
N THR A 3 6.90 15.11 5.05
CA THR A 3 7.46 14.00 4.26
C THR A 3 8.60 13.40 5.06
N ARG A 4 8.62 12.08 5.19
CA ARG A 4 9.69 11.36 5.88
C ARG A 4 10.62 10.75 4.83
N TYR A 5 11.90 10.79 5.09
CA TYR A 5 12.92 10.30 4.17
C TYR A 5 13.52 9.00 4.70
N PHE A 6 13.44 7.93 3.93
CA PHE A 6 14.08 6.66 4.22
C PHE A 6 14.95 6.24 3.05
N LEU A 7 16.17 5.87 3.33
CA LEU A 7 17.10 5.32 2.33
C LEU A 7 17.28 3.82 2.57
N ILE A 8 16.87 3.00 1.60
CA ILE A 8 17.12 1.55 1.61
C ILE A 8 18.18 1.25 0.55
N VAL A 9 19.30 0.63 0.97
CA VAL A 9 20.35 0.18 0.07
C VAL A 9 20.23 -1.33 -0.13
N LEU A 10 19.78 -1.75 -1.32
CA LEU A 10 19.78 -3.16 -1.73
C LEU A 10 21.11 -3.51 -2.41
N MET A 11 21.92 -4.35 -1.77
CA MET A 11 23.16 -4.86 -2.38
C MET A 11 22.86 -6.00 -3.35
N ALA A 12 23.17 -5.83 -4.65
CA ALA A 12 23.28 -6.90 -5.60
C ALA A 12 24.76 -7.31 -5.75
N LEU A 13 25.02 -8.61 -5.79
CA LEU A 13 26.38 -9.18 -5.95
C LEU A 13 27.04 -8.68 -7.26
N ILE A 14 28.26 -8.16 -7.13
CA ILE A 14 29.09 -7.65 -8.23
C ILE A 14 29.79 -8.82 -8.91
N THR A 15 29.60 -8.97 -10.23
CA THR A 15 30.50 -9.72 -11.11
C THR A 15 31.59 -8.79 -11.61
N LEU A 16 32.84 -9.23 -11.46
CA LEU A 16 34.05 -8.51 -11.86
C LEU A 16 34.09 -8.23 -13.38
N GLY A 17 34.31 -6.98 -13.77
CA GLY A 17 34.75 -6.62 -15.12
C GLY A 17 33.74 -5.89 -15.99
N GLY A 18 33.28 -4.71 -15.58
CA GLY A 18 32.51 -3.78 -16.40
C GLY A 18 32.46 -2.40 -15.74
N GLU A 19 32.38 -1.33 -16.53
CA GLU A 19 32.17 0.01 -16.04
C GLU A 19 31.06 -0.02 -14.96
N ALA A 20 31.32 0.55 -13.78
CA ALA A 20 30.37 0.59 -12.68
C ALA A 20 29.11 1.31 -13.17
N LYS A 21 28.05 0.57 -13.46
CA LYS A 21 26.75 1.16 -13.83
C LYS A 21 26.33 2.08 -12.71
N LYS A 22 25.92 3.31 -13.05
CA LYS A 22 25.36 4.24 -12.06
C LYS A 22 24.23 3.53 -11.30
N PRO A 23 24.21 3.63 -9.95
CA PRO A 23 23.18 3.01 -9.15
C PRO A 23 21.79 3.54 -9.59
N LYS A 24 20.86 2.62 -9.77
CA LYS A 24 19.49 2.98 -10.11
C LYS A 24 18.79 3.39 -8.83
N ARG A 25 18.11 4.53 -8.83
CA ARG A 25 17.34 5.04 -7.68
C ARG A 25 15.86 5.07 -8.00
N LEU A 26 15.06 4.67 -7.03
CA LEU A 26 13.61 4.79 -7.05
C LEU A 26 13.17 5.61 -5.84
N VAL A 27 12.30 6.58 -6.06
CA VAL A 27 11.61 7.31 -4.99
C VAL A 27 10.20 6.75 -4.89
N ILE A 28 9.84 6.26 -3.71
CA ILE A 28 8.53 5.71 -3.41
C ILE A 28 7.89 6.58 -2.33
N LEU A 29 6.70 7.07 -2.61
CA LEU A 29 5.82 7.65 -1.61
C LEU A 29 4.68 6.68 -1.31
N HIS A 30 4.20 6.67 -0.07
CA HIS A 30 2.99 5.93 0.25
C HIS A 30 2.18 6.54 1.38
N THR A 31 0.89 6.22 1.35
CA THR A 31 -0.09 6.53 2.40
C THR A 31 -0.85 5.27 2.76
N ASN A 32 -1.51 5.29 3.90
CA ASN A 32 -2.41 4.26 4.39
C ASN A 32 -3.50 4.91 5.25
N ASP A 33 -4.63 4.22 5.42
CA ASP A 33 -5.67 4.58 6.38
C ASP A 33 -6.06 6.06 6.29
N THR A 34 -6.32 6.53 5.07
CA THR A 34 -6.63 7.94 4.84
C THR A 34 -8.02 8.32 5.31
N HIS A 35 -8.91 7.34 5.51
CA HIS A 35 -10.20 7.44 6.16
C HIS A 35 -10.98 8.68 5.76
N SER A 36 -11.15 8.85 4.43
CA SER A 36 -11.93 9.98 3.89
C SER A 36 -11.58 11.35 4.49
N GLN A 37 -10.32 11.57 4.90
CA GLN A 37 -9.86 12.85 5.42
C GLN A 37 -9.71 13.87 4.28
N ILE A 38 -10.85 14.27 3.68
CA ILE A 38 -10.91 15.16 2.51
C ILE A 38 -10.33 16.52 2.82
N PHE A 39 -10.74 17.13 3.95
CA PHE A 39 -10.17 18.38 4.44
C PHE A 39 -9.03 18.14 5.42
N PRO A 40 -8.13 19.11 5.61
CA PRO A 40 -7.17 19.07 6.70
C PRO A 40 -7.86 18.94 8.05
N ILE A 41 -7.20 18.28 8.99
CA ILE A 41 -7.62 18.27 10.39
C ILE A 41 -7.68 19.72 10.91
N THR A 42 -8.66 20.00 11.78
CA THR A 42 -8.81 21.36 12.32
C THR A 42 -7.50 21.88 12.93
N PRO A 43 -7.10 23.13 12.62
CA PRO A 43 -5.90 23.72 13.22
C PRO A 43 -6.04 24.00 14.71
N GLN A 44 -7.26 24.00 15.26
CA GLN A 44 -7.55 24.21 16.68
C GLN A 44 -7.39 22.93 17.53
N LEU A 45 -7.00 21.80 16.92
CA LEU A 45 -6.76 20.58 17.68
C LEU A 45 -5.58 20.78 18.67
N PRO A 46 -5.70 20.38 19.96
CA PRO A 46 -4.61 20.47 20.91
C PRO A 46 -3.36 19.67 20.52
N ASP A 47 -3.55 18.54 19.80
CA ASP A 47 -2.45 17.75 19.28
C ASP A 47 -1.78 18.46 18.09
N THR A 48 -0.69 19.17 18.38
CA THR A 48 0.09 19.93 17.39
C THR A 48 0.75 19.06 16.32
N MET A 49 0.88 17.76 16.57
CA MET A 49 1.38 16.80 15.58
C MET A 49 0.36 16.53 14.48
N LYS A 50 -0.93 16.75 14.74
CA LYS A 50 -2.03 16.49 13.81
C LYS A 50 -2.72 17.78 13.33
N ALA A 51 -2.76 18.82 14.18
CA ALA A 51 -3.47 20.05 13.92
C ALA A 51 -3.13 20.66 12.55
N GLY A 52 -4.13 20.97 11.76
CA GLY A 52 -4.00 21.58 10.44
C GLY A 52 -3.36 20.70 9.36
N ARG A 53 -3.16 19.39 9.59
CA ARG A 53 -2.49 18.46 8.66
C ARG A 53 -3.46 17.57 7.91
N GLY A 54 -2.94 16.80 6.93
CA GLY A 54 -3.72 15.91 6.09
C GLY A 54 -4.48 16.65 4.98
N GLY A 55 -5.51 15.99 4.46
CA GLY A 55 -6.37 16.52 3.40
C GLY A 55 -5.93 16.12 1.99
N PHE A 56 -6.90 15.69 1.18
CA PHE A 56 -6.66 15.17 -0.18
C PHE A 56 -6.10 16.23 -1.13
N LEU A 57 -6.61 17.47 -1.08
CA LEU A 57 -6.12 18.55 -1.97
C LEU A 57 -4.66 18.89 -1.71
N ARG A 58 -4.24 18.92 -0.43
CA ARG A 58 -2.84 19.15 -0.07
C ARG A 58 -1.94 18.00 -0.51
N ARG A 59 -2.45 16.76 -0.43
CA ARG A 59 -1.73 15.58 -0.91
C ARG A 59 -1.55 15.62 -2.43
N ILE A 60 -2.60 16.00 -3.18
CA ILE A 60 -2.51 16.20 -4.63
C ILE A 60 -1.45 17.25 -4.98
N ALA A 61 -1.46 18.40 -4.31
CA ALA A 61 -0.47 19.48 -4.55
C ALA A 61 0.96 19.00 -4.26
N MET A 62 1.17 18.33 -3.11
CA MET A 62 2.47 17.77 -2.73
C MET A 62 2.97 16.73 -3.75
N LEU A 63 2.09 15.81 -4.20
CA LEU A 63 2.46 14.80 -5.19
C LEU A 63 2.85 15.43 -6.52
N LYS A 64 2.17 16.51 -6.93
CA LYS A 64 2.53 17.28 -8.13
C LYS A 64 3.93 17.89 -8.01
N GLU A 65 4.25 18.49 -6.86
CA GLU A 65 5.58 19.06 -6.59
C GLU A 65 6.67 17.99 -6.54
N GLU A 66 6.41 16.86 -5.88
CA GLU A 66 7.38 15.77 -5.79
C GLU A 66 7.63 15.10 -7.16
N ARG A 67 6.60 14.96 -8.00
CA ARG A 67 6.78 14.45 -9.37
C ARG A 67 7.55 15.42 -10.28
N ALA A 68 7.45 16.71 -10.07
CA ALA A 68 8.27 17.67 -10.80
C ALA A 68 9.76 17.53 -10.48
N LYS A 69 10.11 17.13 -9.24
CA LYS A 69 11.49 16.88 -8.81
C LYS A 69 11.96 15.46 -9.16
N HIS A 70 11.04 14.49 -9.10
CA HIS A 70 11.27 13.06 -9.30
C HIS A 70 10.25 12.49 -10.31
N PRO A 71 10.48 12.65 -11.64
CA PRO A 71 9.53 12.21 -12.66
C PRO A 71 9.23 10.69 -12.62
N ASP A 72 10.17 9.89 -12.12
CA ASP A 72 10.06 8.45 -11.95
C ASP A 72 9.48 8.02 -10.59
N LEU A 73 8.94 8.96 -9.80
CA LEU A 73 8.34 8.70 -8.51
C LEU A 73 7.20 7.69 -8.62
N LEU A 74 7.18 6.73 -7.70
CA LEU A 74 6.08 5.80 -7.46
C LEU A 74 5.24 6.27 -6.26
N TYR A 75 3.93 6.12 -6.37
CA TYR A 75 3.03 6.43 -5.26
C TYR A 75 2.02 5.30 -5.04
N PHE A 76 2.00 4.75 -3.81
CA PHE A 76 1.12 3.66 -3.39
C PHE A 76 0.20 4.08 -2.24
N ASP A 77 -0.96 3.43 -2.16
CA ASP A 77 -1.89 3.57 -1.03
C ASP A 77 -2.22 2.19 -0.45
N SER A 78 -2.13 2.05 0.86
CA SER A 78 -2.27 0.75 1.54
C SER A 78 -3.69 0.50 2.08
N GLY A 79 -4.72 1.08 1.44
CA GLY A 79 -6.13 0.82 1.76
C GLY A 79 -6.68 1.63 2.92
N ASP A 80 -7.94 1.35 3.27
CA ASP A 80 -8.76 2.13 4.20
C ASP A 80 -8.81 3.62 3.82
N PHE A 81 -9.05 3.89 2.52
CA PHE A 81 -9.31 5.25 2.05
C PHE A 81 -10.77 5.65 2.24
N PHE A 82 -11.66 4.69 2.51
CA PHE A 82 -13.07 4.89 2.89
C PHE A 82 -13.23 5.12 4.39
N GLN A 83 -14.45 5.51 4.80
CA GLN A 83 -14.90 5.71 6.17
C GLN A 83 -14.18 6.89 6.88
N GLY A 84 -14.93 7.62 7.70
CA GLY A 84 -14.40 8.66 8.60
C GLY A 84 -14.94 10.07 8.36
N SER A 85 -15.61 10.36 7.24
CA SER A 85 -16.18 11.68 6.98
C SER A 85 -17.64 11.64 6.51
N ALA A 86 -18.30 12.80 6.57
CA ALA A 86 -19.64 12.98 6.01
C ALA A 86 -19.63 12.75 4.48
N TYR A 87 -18.51 13.01 3.79
CA TYR A 87 -18.39 12.76 2.35
C TYR A 87 -18.57 11.28 2.04
N PHE A 88 -17.89 10.41 2.78
CA PHE A 88 -18.05 8.97 2.58
C PHE A 88 -19.49 8.52 2.88
N THR A 89 -20.08 9.02 3.96
CA THR A 89 -21.48 8.68 4.32
C THR A 89 -22.46 9.08 3.22
N MET A 90 -22.28 10.26 2.61
CA MET A 90 -23.20 10.80 1.60
C MET A 90 -22.90 10.24 0.19
N PHE A 91 -21.64 10.12 -0.19
CA PHE A 91 -21.21 9.82 -1.57
C PHE A 91 -20.61 8.42 -1.73
N LYS A 92 -20.48 7.64 -0.64
CA LYS A 92 -20.13 6.21 -0.64
C LYS A 92 -18.85 5.87 -1.38
N GLY A 93 -17.87 6.78 -1.37
CA GLY A 93 -16.56 6.57 -1.98
C GLY A 93 -16.31 7.32 -3.28
N ASP A 94 -17.33 7.93 -3.89
CA ASP A 94 -17.19 8.66 -5.16
C ASP A 94 -16.20 9.82 -5.05
N VAL A 95 -16.25 10.57 -3.94
CA VAL A 95 -15.37 11.71 -3.69
C VAL A 95 -13.93 11.24 -3.46
N GLU A 96 -13.75 10.19 -2.67
CA GLU A 96 -12.45 9.62 -2.34
C GLU A 96 -11.74 9.16 -3.60
N VAL A 97 -12.37 8.26 -4.37
CA VAL A 97 -11.77 7.72 -5.61
C VAL A 97 -11.62 8.80 -6.68
N GLY A 98 -12.59 9.71 -6.80
CA GLY A 98 -12.48 10.83 -7.71
C GLY A 98 -11.24 11.71 -7.44
N LEU A 99 -10.94 12.00 -6.18
CA LEU A 99 -9.74 12.74 -5.77
C LEU A 99 -8.46 11.90 -5.90
N MET A 100 -8.52 10.59 -5.57
CA MET A 100 -7.40 9.67 -5.75
C MET A 100 -6.98 9.55 -7.21
N ASN A 101 -7.92 9.61 -8.14
CA ASN A 101 -7.64 9.64 -9.58
C ASN A 101 -6.76 10.83 -10.01
N LEU A 102 -6.78 11.93 -9.27
CA LEU A 102 -5.93 13.10 -9.52
C LEU A 102 -4.52 12.98 -8.92
N MET A 103 -4.27 11.95 -8.12
CA MET A 103 -2.99 11.75 -7.43
C MET A 103 -1.97 10.97 -8.26
N GLY A 104 -2.39 10.30 -9.33
CA GLY A 104 -1.53 9.44 -10.15
C GLY A 104 -0.97 8.26 -9.34
N ILE A 105 -1.85 7.54 -8.66
CA ILE A 105 -1.52 6.37 -7.86
C ILE A 105 -1.05 5.24 -8.78
N ASP A 106 0.09 4.61 -8.48
CA ASP A 106 0.60 3.47 -9.24
C ASP A 106 -0.11 2.15 -8.85
N ALA A 107 -0.52 2.00 -7.60
CA ALA A 107 -1.44 0.97 -7.12
C ALA A 107 -1.98 1.29 -5.73
N SER A 108 -3.18 0.76 -5.42
CA SER A 108 -3.77 0.74 -4.08
C SER A 108 -4.18 -0.69 -3.71
N THR A 109 -4.60 -0.92 -2.47
CA THR A 109 -5.16 -2.19 -2.00
C THR A 109 -6.51 -1.99 -1.31
N ILE A 110 -7.07 -3.07 -0.79
CA ILE A 110 -8.34 -3.11 -0.05
C ILE A 110 -8.02 -3.20 1.44
N GLY A 111 -8.59 -2.28 2.24
CA GLY A 111 -8.68 -2.45 3.68
C GLY A 111 -10.05 -3.01 4.10
N ASN A 112 -10.33 -2.97 5.38
CA ASN A 112 -11.63 -3.45 5.87
C ASN A 112 -12.77 -2.45 5.62
N HIS A 113 -12.49 -1.16 5.57
CA HIS A 113 -13.51 -0.13 5.39
C HIS A 113 -13.98 0.04 3.93
N GLU A 114 -13.27 -0.53 2.95
CA GLU A 114 -13.79 -0.60 1.59
C GLU A 114 -15.07 -1.44 1.50
N PHE A 115 -15.31 -2.33 2.46
CA PHE A 115 -16.52 -3.16 2.55
C PHE A 115 -17.72 -2.47 3.24
N ASP A 116 -17.58 -1.28 3.81
CA ASP A 116 -18.59 -0.69 4.71
C ASP A 116 -19.98 -0.55 4.07
N PHE A 117 -20.06 -0.22 2.79
CA PHE A 117 -21.32 -0.18 2.02
C PHE A 117 -21.57 -1.42 1.15
N GLY A 118 -20.86 -2.53 1.42
CA GLY A 118 -21.00 -3.79 0.71
C GLY A 118 -20.24 -3.85 -0.62
N MET A 119 -20.15 -5.06 -1.17
CA MET A 119 -19.36 -5.33 -2.38
C MET A 119 -19.94 -4.69 -3.65
N GLU A 120 -21.25 -4.52 -3.76
CA GLU A 120 -21.89 -3.84 -4.89
C GLU A 120 -21.41 -2.40 -4.99
N ASN A 121 -21.40 -1.68 -3.86
CA ASN A 121 -20.87 -0.32 -3.82
C ASN A 121 -19.35 -0.30 -4.09
N MET A 122 -18.60 -1.19 -3.45
CA MET A 122 -17.16 -1.32 -3.68
C MET A 122 -16.86 -1.56 -5.17
N ALA A 123 -17.55 -2.50 -5.82
CA ALA A 123 -17.39 -2.78 -7.24
C ALA A 123 -17.71 -1.57 -8.12
N ARG A 124 -18.77 -0.84 -7.79
CA ARG A 124 -19.18 0.38 -8.51
C ARG A 124 -18.08 1.43 -8.45
N VAL A 125 -17.58 1.71 -7.26
CA VAL A 125 -16.59 2.77 -7.05
C VAL A 125 -15.21 2.38 -7.57
N PHE A 126 -14.80 1.12 -7.42
CA PHE A 126 -13.51 0.65 -7.95
C PHE A 126 -13.43 0.69 -9.47
N LYS A 127 -14.56 0.55 -10.17
CA LYS A 127 -14.62 0.76 -11.64
C LYS A 127 -14.37 2.21 -12.06
N MET A 128 -14.51 3.19 -11.15
CA MET A 128 -14.18 4.60 -11.41
C MET A 128 -12.69 4.89 -11.23
N ALA A 129 -11.93 4.00 -10.57
CA ALA A 129 -10.50 4.19 -10.34
C ALA A 129 -9.71 4.08 -11.65
N ASN A 130 -8.84 5.06 -11.91
CA ASN A 130 -7.91 5.04 -13.05
C ASN A 130 -6.55 4.40 -12.68
N PHE A 131 -6.46 3.78 -11.53
CA PHE A 131 -5.31 3.06 -11.00
C PHE A 131 -5.70 1.63 -10.62
N PRO A 132 -4.76 0.66 -10.64
CA PRO A 132 -5.04 -0.71 -10.25
C PRO A 132 -5.24 -0.83 -8.75
N ILE A 133 -6.27 -1.59 -8.36
CA ILE A 133 -6.51 -2.02 -7.00
C ILE A 133 -6.07 -3.48 -6.90
N LEU A 134 -5.16 -3.77 -5.97
CA LEU A 134 -4.52 -5.07 -5.83
C LEU A 134 -5.09 -5.82 -4.64
N CYS A 135 -5.28 -7.11 -4.81
CA CYS A 135 -5.59 -8.06 -3.75
C CYS A 135 -5.23 -9.47 -4.22
N ALA A 136 -4.30 -10.12 -3.53
CA ALA A 136 -3.87 -11.47 -3.89
C ALA A 136 -4.51 -12.55 -3.02
N ASN A 137 -5.00 -12.20 -1.83
CA ASN A 137 -5.48 -13.18 -0.84
C ASN A 137 -7.00 -13.18 -0.60
N TYR A 138 -7.78 -12.50 -1.47
CA TYR A 138 -9.23 -12.70 -1.56
C TYR A 138 -9.56 -13.35 -2.90
N ASP A 139 -10.27 -14.48 -2.86
CA ASP A 139 -10.89 -15.06 -4.04
C ASP A 139 -12.32 -14.52 -4.15
N PHE A 140 -12.54 -13.68 -5.15
CA PHE A 140 -13.83 -13.04 -5.45
C PHE A 140 -14.64 -13.81 -6.50
N THR A 141 -14.24 -15.04 -6.89
CA THR A 141 -14.96 -15.84 -7.90
C THR A 141 -16.41 -16.02 -7.53
N GLY A 142 -17.31 -15.73 -8.47
CA GLY A 142 -18.76 -15.79 -8.28
C GLY A 142 -19.36 -14.62 -7.50
N THR A 143 -18.60 -13.57 -7.21
CA THR A 143 -19.10 -12.33 -6.58
C THR A 143 -19.11 -11.17 -7.58
N VAL A 144 -19.76 -10.04 -7.22
CA VAL A 144 -19.75 -8.81 -8.02
C VAL A 144 -18.37 -8.16 -8.17
N MET A 145 -17.41 -8.60 -7.37
CA MET A 145 -16.03 -8.13 -7.40
C MET A 145 -15.13 -8.93 -8.34
N GLU A 146 -15.63 -10.02 -8.94
CA GLU A 146 -14.84 -10.86 -9.85
C GLU A 146 -14.24 -10.04 -10.99
N GLY A 147 -12.93 -10.16 -11.18
CA GLY A 147 -12.19 -9.47 -12.25
C GLY A 147 -11.94 -7.98 -12.03
N ILE A 148 -12.40 -7.38 -10.92
CA ILE A 148 -12.19 -5.94 -10.64
C ILE A 148 -10.80 -5.69 -10.05
N THR A 149 -10.33 -6.57 -9.17
CA THR A 149 -9.00 -6.47 -8.58
C THR A 149 -7.97 -7.32 -9.33
N LYS A 150 -6.70 -7.00 -9.14
CA LYS A 150 -5.58 -7.79 -9.68
C LYS A 150 -4.76 -8.35 -8.53
N PRO A 151 -4.25 -9.60 -8.64
CA PRO A 151 -3.37 -10.15 -7.60
C PRO A 151 -2.02 -9.43 -7.52
N TYR A 152 -1.51 -8.97 -8.66
CA TYR A 152 -0.25 -8.22 -8.77
C TYR A 152 -0.20 -7.42 -10.06
N ILE A 153 0.76 -6.48 -10.13
CA ILE A 153 1.18 -5.78 -11.33
C ILE A 153 2.69 -5.79 -11.48
N ILE A 154 3.19 -5.47 -12.66
CA ILE A 154 4.61 -5.26 -12.92
C ILE A 154 4.79 -3.87 -13.51
N ILE A 155 5.59 -3.04 -12.85
CA ILE A 155 5.92 -1.68 -13.25
C ILE A 155 7.38 -1.66 -13.72
N LYS A 156 7.66 -0.90 -14.78
CA LYS A 156 9.02 -0.55 -15.16
C LYS A 156 9.23 0.93 -14.88
N ARG A 157 10.23 1.24 -14.05
CA ARG A 157 10.53 2.63 -13.66
C ARG A 157 12.04 2.80 -13.50
N ASN A 158 12.61 3.82 -14.13
CA ASN A 158 14.06 4.09 -14.12
C ASN A 158 14.92 2.85 -14.44
N GLY A 159 14.50 2.04 -15.43
CA GLY A 159 15.18 0.81 -15.81
C GLY A 159 15.13 -0.33 -14.77
N VAL A 160 14.29 -0.21 -13.74
CA VAL A 160 14.01 -1.24 -12.72
C VAL A 160 12.67 -1.90 -13.02
N LYS A 161 12.63 -3.22 -12.95
CA LYS A 161 11.41 -4.02 -13.06
C LYS A 161 10.89 -4.35 -11.67
N ILE A 162 9.75 -3.79 -11.33
CA ILE A 162 9.16 -3.83 -9.99
C ILE A 162 7.91 -4.70 -10.03
N GLY A 163 7.88 -5.76 -9.24
CA GLY A 163 6.67 -6.53 -8.97
C GLY A 163 5.97 -5.93 -7.77
N VAL A 164 4.68 -5.64 -7.89
CA VAL A 164 3.85 -5.13 -6.79
C VAL A 164 2.67 -6.05 -6.62
N PHE A 165 2.43 -6.52 -5.40
CA PHE A 165 1.25 -7.29 -5.04
C PHE A 165 0.67 -6.77 -3.72
N ALA A 166 -0.53 -7.20 -3.36
CA ALA A 166 -1.13 -6.77 -2.10
C ALA A 166 -1.80 -7.90 -1.35
N VAL A 167 -1.83 -7.76 -0.02
CA VAL A 167 -2.54 -8.64 0.91
C VAL A 167 -3.45 -7.82 1.84
N CYS A 168 -4.61 -8.39 2.11
CA CYS A 168 -5.72 -7.75 2.81
C CYS A 168 -6.05 -8.51 4.10
N PRO A 169 -6.68 -7.87 5.11
CA PRO A 169 -6.91 -8.48 6.41
C PRO A 169 -8.01 -9.54 6.37
N LYS A 170 -8.03 -10.42 7.38
CA LYS A 170 -9.13 -11.36 7.57
C LYS A 170 -10.41 -10.59 7.89
N MET A 171 -11.45 -10.79 7.07
CA MET A 171 -12.71 -10.07 7.19
C MET A 171 -13.50 -10.41 8.47
N LYS A 172 -13.38 -11.65 8.95
CA LYS A 172 -14.13 -12.13 10.13
C LYS A 172 -13.83 -11.27 11.36
N GLY A 173 -14.88 -10.64 11.90
CA GLY A 173 -14.79 -9.76 13.06
C GLY A 173 -14.30 -8.33 12.76
N LEU A 174 -14.03 -8.01 11.48
CA LEU A 174 -13.71 -6.66 11.00
C LEU A 174 -14.82 -6.12 10.10
N VAL A 175 -15.32 -6.95 9.20
CA VAL A 175 -16.34 -6.62 8.21
C VAL A 175 -17.63 -7.34 8.58
N SER A 176 -18.78 -6.68 8.37
CA SER A 176 -20.08 -7.34 8.54
C SER A 176 -20.22 -8.47 7.53
N ASP A 177 -20.61 -9.67 7.98
CA ASP A 177 -20.71 -10.86 7.13
C ASP A 177 -21.55 -10.64 5.87
N LYS A 178 -22.63 -9.84 5.98
CA LYS A 178 -23.49 -9.48 4.84
C LYS A 178 -22.77 -8.66 3.75
N ASN A 179 -21.68 -7.98 4.09
CA ASN A 179 -20.93 -7.12 3.18
C ASN A 179 -19.80 -7.86 2.44
N CYS A 180 -19.54 -9.13 2.78
CA CYS A 180 -18.47 -9.93 2.19
C CYS A 180 -18.92 -11.37 1.82
N VAL A 181 -20.21 -11.55 1.53
CA VAL A 181 -20.79 -12.86 1.18
C VAL A 181 -20.10 -13.43 -0.07
N GLY A 182 -19.62 -14.67 0.02
CA GLY A 182 -19.00 -15.40 -1.08
C GLY A 182 -17.50 -15.14 -1.27
N VAL A 183 -16.93 -14.18 -0.57
CA VAL A 183 -15.47 -13.94 -0.60
C VAL A 183 -14.75 -15.04 0.17
N LYS A 184 -13.76 -15.69 -0.47
CA LYS A 184 -12.91 -16.67 0.21
C LYS A 184 -11.60 -15.99 0.61
N TYR A 185 -11.28 -16.07 1.88
CA TYR A 185 -10.02 -15.60 2.44
C TYR A 185 -8.93 -16.67 2.31
N LEU A 186 -7.79 -16.29 1.78
CA LEU A 186 -6.60 -17.13 1.66
C LEU A 186 -5.54 -16.64 2.64
N ASP A 187 -4.75 -17.56 3.19
CA ASP A 187 -3.67 -17.25 4.12
C ASP A 187 -2.67 -16.26 3.49
N PRO A 188 -2.44 -15.08 4.10
CA PRO A 188 -1.62 -14.03 3.51
C PRO A 188 -0.14 -14.41 3.42
N ALA A 189 0.39 -15.23 4.36
CA ALA A 189 1.79 -15.65 4.31
C ALA A 189 2.03 -16.62 3.16
N LYS A 190 1.12 -17.58 2.95
CA LYS A 190 1.18 -18.51 1.82
C LYS A 190 1.09 -17.79 0.49
N VAL A 191 0.11 -16.89 0.35
CA VAL A 191 -0.09 -16.11 -0.88
C VAL A 191 1.10 -15.19 -1.16
N ALA A 192 1.66 -14.55 -0.12
CA ALA A 192 2.84 -13.73 -0.24
C ALA A 192 4.06 -14.54 -0.69
N LEU A 193 4.29 -15.73 -0.11
CA LEU A 193 5.37 -16.64 -0.52
C LEU A 193 5.26 -17.04 -1.99
N GLU A 194 4.08 -17.47 -2.42
CA GLU A 194 3.83 -17.93 -3.79
C GLU A 194 4.00 -16.76 -4.80
N THR A 195 3.39 -15.60 -4.49
CA THR A 195 3.40 -14.44 -5.38
C THR A 195 4.79 -13.82 -5.48
N ALA A 196 5.46 -13.56 -4.36
CA ALA A 196 6.81 -12.98 -4.38
C ALA A 196 7.83 -13.90 -5.04
N THR A 197 7.73 -15.21 -4.81
CA THR A 197 8.60 -16.20 -5.48
C THR A 197 8.36 -16.22 -6.99
N MET A 198 7.11 -16.14 -7.43
CA MET A 198 6.76 -16.05 -8.84
C MET A 198 7.29 -14.76 -9.47
N LEU A 199 7.13 -13.61 -8.80
CA LEU A 199 7.60 -12.32 -9.27
C LEU A 199 9.13 -12.27 -9.41
N LYS A 200 9.89 -12.74 -8.43
CA LYS A 200 11.35 -12.84 -8.50
C LYS A 200 11.81 -13.91 -9.51
N GLY A 201 11.28 -15.12 -9.38
CA GLY A 201 11.76 -16.30 -10.13
C GLY A 201 11.31 -16.29 -11.60
N LYS A 202 9.99 -16.32 -11.85
CA LYS A 202 9.40 -16.45 -13.20
C LYS A 202 9.35 -15.10 -13.92
N LYS A 203 8.92 -14.05 -13.25
CA LYS A 203 8.78 -12.71 -13.85
C LYS A 203 10.08 -11.91 -13.88
N LYS A 204 11.11 -12.34 -13.14
CA LYS A 204 12.42 -11.67 -13.09
C LYS A 204 12.33 -10.21 -12.68
N CYS A 205 11.55 -9.91 -11.62
CA CYS A 205 11.48 -8.58 -11.05
C CYS A 205 12.76 -8.30 -10.24
N ASP A 206 13.32 -7.10 -10.41
CA ASP A 206 14.47 -6.62 -9.65
C ASP A 206 14.08 -6.35 -8.19
N VAL A 207 12.89 -5.76 -8.00
CA VAL A 207 12.30 -5.43 -6.70
C VAL A 207 10.90 -6.02 -6.61
N VAL A 208 10.54 -6.52 -5.42
CA VAL A 208 9.17 -6.95 -5.09
C VAL A 208 8.66 -6.16 -3.89
N ILE A 209 7.57 -5.44 -4.07
CA ILE A 209 6.90 -4.63 -3.06
C ILE A 209 5.58 -5.30 -2.70
N CYS A 210 5.32 -5.46 -1.41
CA CYS A 210 4.03 -5.86 -0.87
C CYS A 210 3.31 -4.63 -0.32
N ILE A 211 2.13 -4.32 -0.84
CA ILE A 211 1.19 -3.38 -0.21
C ILE A 211 0.34 -4.21 0.75
N SER A 212 0.36 -3.89 2.02
CA SER A 212 -0.31 -4.69 3.05
C SER A 212 -1.33 -3.86 3.83
N HIS A 213 -2.49 -4.46 4.07
CA HIS A 213 -3.45 -3.94 5.05
C HIS A 213 -3.66 -4.89 6.21
N LEU A 214 -2.64 -5.69 6.58
CA LEU A 214 -2.73 -6.66 7.68
C LEU A 214 -2.52 -6.02 9.06
N GLY A 215 -1.73 -4.95 9.12
CA GLY A 215 -1.34 -4.29 10.36
C GLY A 215 0.03 -4.70 10.88
N TRP A 216 0.51 -3.96 11.87
CA TRP A 216 1.78 -4.19 12.55
C TRP A 216 1.55 -4.39 14.04
N ASN A 217 2.18 -5.40 14.65
CA ASN A 217 1.94 -5.79 16.04
C ASN A 217 0.45 -5.97 16.34
N SER A 218 -0.27 -6.60 15.43
CA SER A 218 -1.69 -6.85 15.56
C SER A 218 -1.93 -8.00 16.56
N ASN A 219 -2.76 -7.77 17.56
CA ASN A 219 -3.18 -8.85 18.47
C ASN A 219 -4.06 -9.92 17.79
N ARG A 220 -4.28 -9.83 16.47
CA ARG A 220 -5.12 -10.75 15.68
C ARG A 220 -4.35 -11.90 15.02
N GLY A 221 -3.02 -11.91 15.14
CA GLY A 221 -2.15 -13.04 14.76
C GLY A 221 -1.78 -13.14 13.28
N GLU A 222 -2.55 -12.54 12.37
CA GLU A 222 -2.27 -12.54 10.93
C GLU A 222 -1.94 -11.10 10.47
N ASP A 223 -0.75 -10.61 10.85
CA ASP A 223 -0.26 -9.27 10.57
C ASP A 223 0.96 -9.28 9.61
N ASP A 224 1.60 -8.13 9.42
CA ASP A 224 2.77 -8.00 8.56
C ASP A 224 3.94 -8.86 9.05
N GLN A 225 4.10 -9.01 10.36
CA GLN A 225 5.15 -9.85 10.94
C GLN A 225 4.92 -11.32 10.61
N TYR A 226 3.69 -11.81 10.77
CA TYR A 226 3.28 -13.16 10.39
C TYR A 226 3.51 -13.41 8.89
N MET A 227 3.07 -12.49 8.04
CA MET A 227 3.21 -12.60 6.60
C MET A 227 4.68 -12.61 6.16
N ILE A 228 5.51 -11.73 6.73
CA ILE A 228 6.95 -11.67 6.42
C ILE A 228 7.65 -12.95 6.88
N GLN A 229 7.39 -13.41 8.11
CA GLN A 229 8.03 -14.61 8.69
C GLN A 229 7.70 -15.87 7.88
N GLY A 230 6.49 -15.95 7.31
CA GLY A 230 6.05 -17.07 6.46
C GLY A 230 6.38 -16.92 4.96
N SER A 231 7.11 -15.88 4.56
CA SER A 231 7.39 -15.59 3.14
C SER A 231 8.87 -15.34 2.86
N ARG A 232 9.21 -15.13 1.59
CA ARG A 232 10.54 -14.71 1.10
C ARG A 232 10.40 -13.88 -0.17
N ASN A 233 11.51 -13.29 -0.61
CA ASN A 233 11.59 -12.52 -1.86
C ASN A 233 10.77 -11.22 -1.87
N ILE A 234 10.35 -10.72 -0.71
CA ILE A 234 9.78 -9.39 -0.53
C ILE A 234 10.92 -8.45 -0.15
N ASP A 235 11.05 -7.33 -0.87
CA ASP A 235 12.11 -6.35 -0.63
C ASP A 235 11.62 -5.15 0.21
N LEU A 236 10.29 -4.91 0.24
CA LEU A 236 9.67 -3.82 0.99
C LEU A 236 8.19 -4.13 1.26
N VAL A 237 7.73 -3.83 2.46
CA VAL A 237 6.30 -3.84 2.84
C VAL A 237 5.84 -2.42 3.14
N LEU A 238 4.73 -2.03 2.50
CA LEU A 238 4.01 -0.77 2.73
C LEU A 238 2.72 -1.11 3.47
N GLY A 239 2.72 -0.89 4.78
CA GLY A 239 1.69 -1.37 5.70
C GLY A 239 0.54 -0.40 5.93
N GLY A 240 -0.52 -0.87 6.59
CA GLY A 240 -1.73 -0.12 6.99
C GLY A 240 -2.45 -0.78 8.17
N HIS A 241 -3.74 -0.48 8.35
CA HIS A 241 -4.70 -1.11 9.27
C HIS A 241 -4.55 -0.71 10.75
N THR A 242 -3.40 -0.89 11.36
CA THR A 242 -3.20 -0.62 12.80
C THR A 242 -2.94 0.85 13.11
N HIS A 243 -2.93 1.72 12.09
CA HIS A 243 -2.61 3.15 12.22
C HIS A 243 -1.27 3.40 12.93
N THR A 244 -0.34 2.46 12.84
CA THR A 244 0.98 2.59 13.45
C THR A 244 1.75 3.70 12.77
N TYR A 245 2.31 4.62 13.55
CA TYR A 245 3.23 5.63 13.06
C TYR A 245 4.67 5.14 13.25
N MET A 246 5.34 4.84 12.17
CA MET A 246 6.76 4.44 12.16
C MET A 246 7.61 5.66 11.82
N PRO A 247 8.30 6.27 12.78
CA PRO A 247 9.19 7.42 12.50
C PRO A 247 10.41 7.02 11.68
N THR A 248 10.79 5.74 11.73
CA THR A 248 11.83 5.08 10.94
C THR A 248 11.27 3.76 10.42
N LEU A 249 11.94 3.17 9.42
CA LEU A 249 11.59 1.83 8.97
C LEU A 249 11.74 0.83 10.12
N GLU A 250 10.74 -0.03 10.25
CA GLU A 250 10.83 -1.24 11.07
C GLU A 250 11.32 -2.41 10.19
N TYR A 251 11.86 -3.44 10.82
CA TYR A 251 12.40 -4.61 10.13
C TYR A 251 11.90 -5.90 10.78
N TRP A 252 11.52 -6.87 9.95
CA TRP A 252 11.19 -8.20 10.44
C TRP A 252 11.86 -9.27 9.57
N ASN A 253 12.33 -10.35 10.19
CA ASN A 253 13.03 -11.40 9.48
C ASN A 253 12.05 -12.31 8.72
N ASN A 254 12.32 -12.52 7.44
CA ASN A 254 11.59 -13.48 6.62
C ASN A 254 12.01 -14.94 6.94
N MET A 255 11.42 -15.91 6.25
CA MET A 255 11.70 -17.32 6.48
C MET A 255 13.15 -17.75 6.22
N ASP A 256 13.94 -16.92 5.52
CA ASP A 256 15.38 -17.13 5.27
C ASP A 256 16.26 -16.36 6.28
N GLY A 257 15.67 -15.76 7.31
CA GLY A 257 16.37 -14.95 8.31
C GLY A 257 16.84 -13.58 7.79
N LYS A 258 16.34 -13.13 6.62
CA LYS A 258 16.69 -11.84 6.03
C LYS A 258 15.73 -10.76 6.52
N PRO A 259 16.23 -9.58 6.96
CA PRO A 259 15.38 -8.48 7.38
C PRO A 259 14.63 -7.87 6.17
N VAL A 260 13.33 -7.73 6.30
CA VAL A 260 12.46 -7.05 5.35
C VAL A 260 12.03 -5.72 5.97
N PRO A 261 12.26 -4.58 5.28
CA PRO A 261 11.83 -3.28 5.75
C PRO A 261 10.31 -3.12 5.62
N VAL A 262 9.72 -2.48 6.63
CA VAL A 262 8.28 -2.16 6.72
C VAL A 262 8.12 -0.69 7.06
N ASP A 263 7.17 -0.01 6.43
CA ASP A 263 6.75 1.35 6.80
C ASP A 263 5.23 1.43 6.92
N GLN A 264 4.75 2.18 7.95
CA GLN A 264 3.36 2.53 8.13
C GLN A 264 3.25 3.97 8.63
N ASN A 265 2.28 4.76 8.13
CA ASN A 265 2.26 6.20 8.23
C ASN A 265 1.17 6.78 9.13
N GLY A 266 0.75 6.03 10.15
CA GLY A 266 -0.36 6.45 10.99
C GLY A 266 -1.68 6.41 10.22
N LYS A 267 -2.48 7.47 10.30
CA LYS A 267 -3.75 7.58 9.57
C LYS A 267 -4.03 9.00 9.08
N ALA A 268 -5.13 9.15 8.31
CA ALA A 268 -5.64 10.43 7.79
C ALA A 268 -4.64 11.17 6.87
N ALA A 269 -3.62 10.47 6.34
CA ALA A 269 -2.54 11.03 5.55
C ALA A 269 -1.91 12.28 6.18
N ILE A 270 -1.80 12.31 7.52
CA ILE A 270 -1.06 13.34 8.26
C ILE A 270 0.43 13.26 7.91
N PHE A 271 0.91 12.04 7.74
CA PHE A 271 2.24 11.72 7.27
C PHE A 271 2.17 11.01 5.92
N VAL A 272 3.21 11.17 5.13
CA VAL A 272 3.43 10.43 3.88
C VAL A 272 4.80 9.80 3.99
N GLY A 273 4.87 8.49 3.84
CA GLY A 273 6.14 7.76 3.79
C GLY A 273 6.91 8.14 2.54
N ARG A 274 8.23 8.35 2.67
CA ARG A 274 9.13 8.57 1.53
C ARG A 274 10.32 7.65 1.68
N ILE A 275 10.46 6.73 0.74
CA ILE A 275 11.48 5.69 0.73
C ILE A 275 12.29 5.85 -0.54
N GLU A 276 13.61 5.84 -0.39
CA GLU A 276 14.55 5.83 -1.52
C GLU A 276 15.21 4.46 -1.60
N LEU A 277 14.97 3.75 -2.71
CA LEU A 277 15.64 2.49 -3.02
C LEU A 277 16.84 2.76 -3.91
N GLU A 278 18.00 2.28 -3.52
CA GLU A 278 19.21 2.29 -4.34
C GLU A 278 19.57 0.85 -4.72
N LEU A 279 19.57 0.57 -6.03
CA LEU A 279 19.98 -0.73 -6.60
C LEU A 279 21.38 -0.58 -7.21
N LYS A 280 22.30 -1.36 -6.70
CA LYS A 280 23.69 -1.43 -7.19
C LYS A 280 23.85 -2.51 -8.25
#